data_09b198fb225270073de692a263a9dead
#
_entry.id   09b198fb225270073de692a263a9dead
#
_cell.length_a   1.000
_cell.length_b   1.000
_cell.length_c   1.000
_cell.angle_alpha   90.00
_cell.angle_beta   90.00
_cell.angle_gamma   90.00
#
_symmetry.space_group_name_H-M   'P 1'
#
loop_
_entity.id
_entity.type
_entity.pdbx_description
1 polymer ?
#
loop_
_entity_poly.entity_id
_entity_poly.type
_entity_poly.pdbx_seq_one_letter_code
_entity_poly.pdbx_strand_id
1 'polypeptide(L)'
;MSNPFTVHLVTWHDGEPLLRAIREAVFMREQGVTAELEWDGLDEACHHALALSSQGDAIGCSRITPDGHIGRVAVLPEWRNKKVGSALMEALLDYARSRHYSRVEAA
;
A
#
# COMPACT_ATOMS: atom_id res chain seq x y z
N MET A 1 -15.26 19.50 -4.05
CA MET A 1 -13.82 19.55 -4.37
C MET A 1 -13.32 18.16 -4.71
N SER A 2 -12.56 18.06 -5.77
CA SER A 2 -11.96 16.78 -6.13
C SER A 2 -10.81 16.45 -5.17
N ASN A 3 -10.65 15.18 -4.86
CA ASN A 3 -9.50 14.72 -4.08
C ASN A 3 -8.23 14.89 -4.91
N PRO A 4 -7.12 15.30 -4.27
CA PRO A 4 -5.85 15.42 -4.97
C PRO A 4 -5.24 14.05 -5.34
N PHE A 5 -5.83 12.96 -4.86
CA PHE A 5 -5.34 11.61 -5.15
C PHE A 5 -6.51 10.62 -5.17
N THR A 6 -6.26 9.45 -5.74
CA THR A 6 -7.21 8.33 -5.74
C THR A 6 -6.51 7.08 -5.22
N VAL A 7 -7.30 6.12 -4.68
CA VAL A 7 -6.76 4.85 -4.19
C VAL A 7 -7.39 3.71 -4.98
N HIS A 8 -6.55 2.77 -5.41
CA HIS A 8 -6.95 1.64 -6.24
C HIS A 8 -6.49 0.33 -5.58
N LEU A 9 -7.35 -0.69 -5.63
CA LEU A 9 -6.95 -2.04 -5.23
C LEU A 9 -6.30 -2.72 -6.43
N VAL A 10 -5.14 -3.28 -6.22
CA VAL A 10 -4.38 -3.92 -7.30
C VAL A 10 -3.77 -5.24 -6.81
N THR A 11 -3.55 -6.17 -7.75
CA THR A 11 -2.74 -7.34 -7.47
C THR A 11 -1.27 -6.98 -7.61
N TRP A 12 -0.39 -7.85 -7.08
CA TRP A 12 1.04 -7.63 -7.28
C TRP A 12 1.40 -7.61 -8.75
N HIS A 13 0.81 -8.54 -9.52
CA HIS A 13 1.07 -8.62 -10.96
C HIS A 13 0.75 -7.29 -11.68
N ASP A 14 -0.39 -6.70 -11.35
CA ASP A 14 -0.84 -5.48 -12.03
C ASP A 14 -0.12 -4.23 -11.54
N GLY A 15 0.26 -4.18 -10.27
CA GLY A 15 0.79 -2.97 -9.67
C GLY A 15 2.30 -2.99 -9.37
N GLU A 16 2.99 -4.08 -9.67
CA GLU A 16 4.35 -4.28 -9.20
C GLU A 16 5.31 -3.12 -9.42
N PRO A 17 5.44 -2.57 -10.65
CA PRO A 17 6.44 -1.52 -10.84
C PRO A 17 6.23 -0.30 -9.94
N LEU A 18 4.97 0.11 -9.77
CA LEU A 18 4.63 1.27 -8.94
C LEU A 18 4.74 0.96 -7.46
N LEU A 19 4.26 -0.21 -7.04
CA LEU A 19 4.36 -0.65 -5.65
C LEU A 19 5.82 -0.77 -5.23
N ARG A 20 6.63 -1.38 -6.08
CA ARG A 20 8.06 -1.57 -5.82
C ARG A 20 8.77 -0.22 -5.68
N ALA A 21 8.49 0.72 -6.58
CA ALA A 21 9.11 2.04 -6.55
C ALA A 21 8.82 2.79 -5.24
N ILE A 22 7.57 2.77 -4.79
CA ILE A 22 7.19 3.41 -3.52
C ILE A 22 7.91 2.76 -2.34
N ARG A 23 7.93 1.43 -2.29
CA ARG A 23 8.51 0.71 -1.16
C ARG A 23 10.03 0.87 -1.13
N GLU A 24 10.67 0.89 -2.29
CA GLU A 24 12.11 1.19 -2.34
C GLU A 24 12.41 2.59 -1.83
N ALA A 25 11.61 3.58 -2.23
CA ALA A 25 11.83 4.95 -1.81
C ALA A 25 11.66 5.13 -0.30
N VAL A 26 10.58 4.56 0.26
CA VAL A 26 10.25 4.78 1.67
C VAL A 26 11.02 3.83 2.59
N PHE A 27 10.95 2.53 2.34
CA PHE A 27 11.52 1.58 3.29
C PHE A 27 13.02 1.38 3.10
N MET A 28 13.48 1.34 1.88
CA MET A 28 14.90 1.05 1.64
C MET A 28 15.75 2.32 1.64
N ARG A 29 15.39 3.33 0.86
CA ARG A 29 16.20 4.55 0.78
C ARG A 29 16.03 5.48 1.98
N GLU A 30 14.78 5.66 2.45
CA GLU A 30 14.53 6.57 3.58
C GLU A 30 14.79 5.90 4.92
N GLN A 31 14.30 4.66 5.12
CA GLN A 31 14.37 3.99 6.42
C GLN A 31 15.51 2.98 6.52
N GLY A 32 16.21 2.70 5.45
CA GLY A 32 17.36 1.81 5.48
C GLY A 32 17.05 0.33 5.62
N VAL A 33 15.81 -0.09 5.33
CA VAL A 33 15.44 -1.50 5.38
C VAL A 33 16.17 -2.23 4.24
N THR A 34 16.74 -3.40 4.55
CA THR A 34 17.46 -4.16 3.53
C THR A 34 16.50 -4.86 2.57
N ALA A 35 17.00 -5.18 1.36
CA ALA A 35 16.19 -5.86 0.36
C ALA A 35 15.67 -7.21 0.87
N GLU A 36 16.49 -7.95 1.62
CA GLU A 36 16.09 -9.25 2.17
C GLU A 36 14.90 -9.15 3.11
N LEU A 37 14.83 -8.06 3.89
CA LEU A 37 13.72 -7.85 4.82
C LEU A 37 12.49 -7.29 4.12
N GLU A 38 12.67 -6.41 3.13
CA GLU A 38 11.54 -5.78 2.44
C GLU A 38 10.82 -6.78 1.52
N TRP A 39 11.57 -7.53 0.74
CA TRP A 39 10.99 -8.48 -0.23
C TRP A 39 10.89 -9.86 0.40
N ASP A 40 9.79 -10.09 1.14
CA ASP A 40 9.59 -11.28 1.95
C ASP A 40 8.92 -12.44 1.19
N GLY A 41 8.65 -12.26 -0.09
CA GLY A 41 8.04 -13.31 -0.91
C GLY A 41 6.53 -13.43 -0.77
N LEU A 42 5.88 -12.57 0.01
CA LEU A 42 4.45 -12.66 0.27
C LEU A 42 3.61 -11.83 -0.69
N ASP A 43 4.23 -10.93 -1.46
CA ASP A 43 3.49 -9.92 -2.23
C ASP A 43 2.54 -10.52 -3.27
N GLU A 44 2.91 -11.62 -3.90
CA GLU A 44 2.03 -12.24 -4.92
C GLU A 44 0.73 -12.76 -4.31
N ALA A 45 0.76 -13.18 -3.04
CA ALA A 45 -0.44 -13.68 -2.35
C ALA A 45 -1.26 -12.55 -1.72
N CYS A 46 -0.70 -11.35 -1.63
CA CYS A 46 -1.36 -10.21 -1.01
C CYS A 46 -2.23 -9.45 -1.99
N HIS A 47 -3.22 -8.73 -1.46
CA HIS A 47 -3.84 -7.62 -2.19
C HIS A 47 -3.20 -6.33 -1.75
N HIS A 48 -3.15 -5.36 -2.65
CA HIS A 48 -2.46 -4.11 -2.43
C HIS A 48 -3.37 -2.94 -2.70
N ALA A 49 -3.14 -1.84 -1.99
CA ALA A 49 -3.78 -0.56 -2.30
C ALA A 49 -2.68 0.36 -2.81
N LEU A 50 -2.98 1.10 -3.86
CA LEU A 50 -2.05 2.01 -4.51
C LEU A 50 -2.70 3.38 -4.62
N ALA A 51 -2.04 4.40 -4.08
CA ALA A 51 -2.52 5.77 -4.17
C ALA A 51 -1.81 6.47 -5.33
N LEU A 52 -2.59 7.11 -6.19
CA LEU A 52 -2.09 7.86 -7.34
C LEU A 52 -2.50 9.32 -7.20
N SER A 53 -1.60 10.22 -7.57
CA SER A 53 -1.90 11.65 -7.63
C SER A 53 -2.85 11.92 -8.80
N SER A 54 -3.36 13.15 -8.89
CA SER A 54 -4.21 13.56 -10.00
C SER A 54 -3.48 13.48 -11.35
N GLN A 55 -2.16 13.43 -11.34
CA GLN A 55 -1.34 13.30 -12.54
C GLN A 55 -0.93 11.85 -12.81
N GLY A 56 -1.41 10.90 -12.00
CA GLY A 56 -1.13 9.49 -12.20
C GLY A 56 0.16 9.00 -11.57
N ASP A 57 0.83 9.81 -10.76
CA ASP A 57 2.05 9.41 -10.09
C ASP A 57 1.73 8.56 -8.84
N ALA A 58 2.49 7.49 -8.63
CA ALA A 58 2.34 6.67 -7.43
C ALA A 58 2.90 7.42 -6.23
N ILE A 59 2.07 7.58 -5.18
CA ILE A 59 2.42 8.39 -4.01
C ILE A 59 2.33 7.62 -2.70
N GLY A 60 1.72 6.44 -2.69
CA GLY A 60 1.64 5.62 -1.50
C GLY A 60 1.09 4.25 -1.79
N CYS A 61 1.27 3.34 -0.85
CA CYS A 61 0.77 1.97 -0.99
C CYS A 61 0.56 1.32 0.38
N SER A 62 -0.13 0.19 0.36
CA SER A 62 -0.29 -0.69 1.51
C SER A 62 -0.60 -2.09 1.01
N ARG A 63 -0.52 -3.10 1.88
CA ARG A 63 -0.89 -4.47 1.48
C ARG A 63 -1.64 -5.16 2.61
N ILE A 64 -2.46 -6.17 2.22
CA ILE A 64 -3.09 -7.07 3.18
C ILE A 64 -2.76 -8.51 2.78
N THR A 65 -2.30 -9.30 3.74
CA THR A 65 -1.99 -10.71 3.53
C THR A 65 -3.27 -11.54 3.55
N PRO A 66 -3.24 -12.78 3.02
CA PRO A 66 -4.43 -13.64 3.04
C PRO A 66 -4.97 -13.91 4.45
N ASP A 67 -4.13 -13.86 5.48
CA ASP A 67 -4.56 -14.07 6.87
C ASP A 67 -4.96 -12.78 7.57
N GLY A 68 -5.03 -11.65 6.86
CA GLY A 68 -5.61 -10.42 7.38
C GLY A 68 -4.63 -9.42 7.98
N HIS A 69 -3.34 -9.58 7.76
CA HIS A 69 -2.36 -8.59 8.25
C HIS A 69 -2.19 -7.46 7.25
N ILE A 70 -2.44 -6.22 7.70
CA ILE A 70 -2.21 -5.02 6.90
C ILE A 70 -0.86 -4.46 7.28
N GLY A 71 -0.02 -4.23 6.28
CA GLY A 71 1.31 -3.68 6.50
C GLY A 71 1.86 -3.05 5.24
N ARG A 72 3.17 -2.78 5.26
CA ARG A 72 3.86 -2.11 4.16
C ARG A 72 3.14 -0.83 3.76
N VAL A 73 2.60 -0.08 4.74
CA VAL A 73 1.97 1.21 4.50
C VAL A 73 3.07 2.23 4.29
N ALA A 74 3.12 2.81 3.11
CA ALA A 74 4.17 3.76 2.74
C ALA A 74 3.54 4.94 2.01
N VAL A 75 3.97 6.15 2.38
CA VAL A 75 3.53 7.38 1.74
C VAL A 75 4.77 8.22 1.49
N LEU A 76 4.90 8.75 0.28
CA LEU A 76 6.03 9.63 -0.04
C LEU A 76 6.01 10.86 0.86
N PRO A 77 7.19 11.38 1.26
CA PRO A 77 7.26 12.48 2.26
C PRO A 77 6.40 13.69 1.91
N GLU A 78 6.37 14.11 0.66
CA GLU A 78 5.61 15.29 0.22
C GLU A 78 4.09 15.07 0.26
N TRP A 79 3.65 13.83 0.45
CA TRP A 79 2.23 13.48 0.53
C TRP A 79 1.78 13.12 1.94
N ARG A 80 2.66 13.21 2.93
CA ARG A 80 2.32 12.91 4.33
C ARG A 80 1.46 14.03 4.91
N ASN A 81 0.67 13.69 5.93
CA ASN A 81 -0.28 14.60 6.59
C ASN A 81 -1.38 15.10 5.66
N LYS A 82 -1.67 14.34 4.59
CA LYS A 82 -2.75 14.65 3.64
C LYS A 82 -3.78 13.53 3.58
N LYS A 83 -3.80 12.67 4.61
CA LYS A 83 -4.75 11.56 4.78
C LYS A 83 -4.58 10.42 3.75
N VAL A 84 -3.45 10.37 3.06
CA VAL A 84 -3.19 9.28 2.11
C VAL A 84 -3.09 7.94 2.83
N GLY A 85 -2.36 7.87 3.94
CA GLY A 85 -2.24 6.65 4.73
C GLY A 85 -3.59 6.14 5.22
N SER A 86 -4.44 7.05 5.71
CA SER A 86 -5.79 6.68 6.17
C SER A 86 -6.62 6.12 5.02
N ALA A 87 -6.55 6.71 3.84
CA ALA A 87 -7.28 6.24 2.67
C ALA A 87 -6.79 4.86 2.23
N LEU A 88 -5.47 4.62 2.31
CA LEU A 88 -4.89 3.31 1.98
C LEU A 88 -5.38 2.24 2.96
N MET A 89 -5.45 2.55 4.26
CA MET A 89 -5.98 1.63 5.25
C MET A 89 -7.46 1.35 5.03
N GLU A 90 -8.25 2.39 4.77
CA GLU A 90 -9.69 2.22 4.53
C GLU A 90 -9.96 1.32 3.33
N ALA A 91 -9.19 1.48 2.26
CA ALA A 91 -9.35 0.65 1.06
C ALA A 91 -9.16 -0.82 1.39
N LEU A 92 -8.14 -1.16 2.19
CA LEU A 92 -7.89 -2.55 2.57
C LEU A 92 -8.92 -3.08 3.58
N LEU A 93 -9.38 -2.23 4.50
CA LEU A 93 -10.44 -2.62 5.43
C LEU A 93 -11.74 -2.91 4.70
N ASP A 94 -12.09 -2.08 3.72
CA ASP A 94 -13.28 -2.32 2.88
C ASP A 94 -13.14 -3.59 2.06
N TYR A 95 -11.95 -3.83 1.52
CA TYR A 95 -11.67 -5.07 0.80
C TYR A 95 -11.87 -6.28 1.72
N ALA A 96 -11.32 -6.23 2.93
CA ALA A 96 -11.43 -7.33 3.89
C ALA A 96 -12.88 -7.60 4.27
N ARG A 97 -13.68 -6.55 4.47
CA ARG A 97 -15.11 -6.69 4.75
C ARG A 97 -15.84 -7.36 3.59
N SER A 98 -15.54 -6.93 2.37
CA SER A 98 -16.20 -7.49 1.17
C SER A 98 -15.83 -8.95 0.94
N ARG A 99 -14.68 -9.39 1.42
CA ARG A 99 -14.21 -10.77 1.28
C ARG A 99 -14.44 -11.61 2.54
N HIS A 100 -15.14 -11.05 3.54
CA HIS A 100 -15.49 -11.75 4.77
C HIS A 100 -14.27 -12.28 5.54
N TYR A 101 -13.23 -11.48 5.65
CA TYR A 101 -12.09 -11.83 6.48
C TYR A 101 -12.54 -11.98 7.92
N SER A 102 -12.15 -13.07 8.59
CA SER A 102 -12.56 -13.32 9.96
C SER A 102 -11.87 -12.41 10.96
N ARG A 103 -10.67 -11.91 10.62
CA ARG A 103 -9.96 -10.94 11.45
C ARG A 103 -8.98 -10.14 10.59
N VAL A 104 -8.73 -8.92 11.03
CA VAL A 104 -7.78 -8.01 10.39
C VAL A 104 -6.91 -7.39 11.47
N GLU A 105 -5.60 -7.39 11.25
CA GLU A 105 -4.64 -6.79 12.17
C GLU A 105 -3.76 -5.82 11.39
N ALA A 106 -3.50 -4.65 11.97
CA ALA A 106 -2.56 -3.70 11.39
C ALA A 106 -1.22 -3.81 12.10
N ALA A 107 -0.17 -3.84 11.32
CA ALA A 107 1.19 -3.91 11.87
C ALA A 107 1.62 -2.55 12.41
#